data_7139c65e355950cee2fe42789ef4d4ee
#
_entry.id   7139c65e355950cee2fe42789ef4d4ee
#
_cell.length_a   1.000
_cell.length_b   1.000
_cell.length_c   1.000
_cell.angle_alpha   90.00
_cell.angle_beta   90.00
_cell.angle_gamma   90.00
#
_symmetry.space_group_name_H-M   'P 1'
#
loop_
_entity.id
_entity.type
_entity.pdbx_description
1 polymer ?
#
loop_
_entity_poly.entity_id
_entity_poly.type
_entity_poly.pdbx_seq_one_letter_code
_entity_poly.pdbx_strand_id
1 'polypeptide(L)'
;MSSPSPEIFAATEISDGLCPILATALDPDATSVLNRLIRAGHRAYLVGGCVRDLLLGGTPKDFDIATSARPRQVKKIFRNSRIIGRRFRLVHVMFGGNKTLEVSTFRRDPNAEGDVGGALDPRGAAAGTAPAEDDAEAWERDAAAGPGGGAGDEDDGAAAPNGADDEDADLLIREDNVYGSEAEDAVRRDFTINGLFYDVQDQCVLDYVGGVADLRRRVLRTIGDAARRVREDPVRILRAVKFAVRLDLTFDPDLAAAIAEHHEDLRRSAAPRVFEEVLRMLGGPQPQKSVELLARLGVLRVLLPELGLHAHGTDDDPRLARLLERLAALAEVDRGRRALPTAMYLAVLFYDELRRRVVGEDVPTEGPHHPPSEALDAFLRPIGMRFRMAKRDTARVRAMVLALRRVDPELAGPDARRHRHRGGLAEFVRREFFHDALLLMRIVAVAERRDLGPVLDWEQRALELGREARHPAARPHAPAAESRPHHERQQERPHAVGDGRSPNAPTGTVHPRRRRRRRRGQGGAGPGHPHDAPPQDDDRYEQ
;
A
#
# COMPACT_ATOMS: atom_id res chain seq x y z
N MET A 1 5.81 -14.68 37.36
CA MET A 1 7.20 -14.38 37.02
C MET A 1 7.38 -12.88 37.13
N SER A 2 8.43 -12.37 37.83
CA SER A 2 8.72 -10.94 37.89
C SER A 2 9.03 -10.40 36.49
N SER A 3 8.54 -9.20 36.16
CA SER A 3 8.88 -8.52 34.89
C SER A 3 10.38 -8.46 34.74
N PRO A 4 10.94 -8.73 33.55
CA PRO A 4 12.38 -8.66 33.34
C PRO A 4 12.87 -7.24 33.59
N SER A 5 13.95 -7.11 34.36
CA SER A 5 14.66 -5.85 34.48
C SER A 5 15.41 -5.56 33.18
N PRO A 6 15.46 -4.31 32.70
CA PRO A 6 16.20 -3.99 31.47
C PRO A 6 17.70 -4.06 31.70
N GLU A 7 18.42 -4.49 30.68
CA GLU A 7 19.82 -4.14 30.54
C GLU A 7 19.89 -2.65 30.13
N ILE A 8 20.73 -1.90 30.83
CA ILE A 8 20.86 -0.44 30.61
C ILE A 8 22.22 -0.17 29.98
N PHE A 9 22.21 0.42 28.79
CA PHE A 9 23.41 0.80 28.06
C PHE A 9 23.48 2.32 27.97
N ALA A 10 24.54 2.95 28.48
CA ALA A 10 24.78 4.36 28.24
C ALA A 10 24.92 4.59 26.72
N ALA A 11 24.05 5.45 26.16
CA ALA A 11 23.94 5.61 24.70
C ALA A 11 25.22 6.16 24.06
N THR A 12 26.04 6.87 24.84
CA THR A 12 27.33 7.44 24.41
C THR A 12 28.48 6.43 24.49
N GLU A 13 28.32 5.34 25.25
CA GLU A 13 29.36 4.33 25.51
C GLU A 13 29.11 3.03 24.74
N ILE A 14 28.04 2.97 23.96
CA ILE A 14 27.76 1.80 23.12
C ILE A 14 28.86 1.68 22.07
N SER A 15 29.49 0.50 22.04
CA SER A 15 30.61 0.12 21.17
C SER A 15 30.36 -1.25 20.50
N ASP A 16 31.41 -1.91 20.03
CA ASP A 16 31.36 -3.26 19.43
C ASP A 16 30.47 -3.33 18.17
N GLY A 17 30.72 -2.43 17.22
CA GLY A 17 30.02 -2.41 15.92
C GLY A 17 28.69 -1.67 15.92
N LEU A 18 28.29 -1.08 17.07
CA LEU A 18 27.15 -0.16 17.15
C LEU A 18 27.62 1.29 17.33
N CYS A 19 26.79 2.23 16.88
CA CYS A 19 27.06 3.65 16.97
C CYS A 19 26.45 4.25 18.22
N PRO A 20 27.13 5.22 18.89
CA PRO A 20 26.54 5.97 19.99
C PRO A 20 25.37 6.83 19.48
N ILE A 21 24.33 6.95 20.31
CA ILE A 21 23.19 7.82 20.00
C ILE A 21 23.51 9.23 20.49
N LEU A 22 23.80 10.12 19.55
CA LEU A 22 24.07 11.51 19.84
C LEU A 22 22.77 12.34 19.84
N ALA A 23 22.68 13.33 20.72
CA ALA A 23 21.53 14.24 20.77
C ALA A 23 21.27 14.96 19.44
N THR A 24 22.32 15.20 18.65
CA THR A 24 22.24 15.82 17.32
C THR A 24 21.61 14.92 16.26
N ALA A 25 21.55 13.61 16.49
CA ALA A 25 20.91 12.64 15.59
C ALA A 25 19.41 12.48 15.86
N LEU A 26 18.92 13.05 16.97
CA LEU A 26 17.51 13.00 17.36
C LEU A 26 16.69 14.05 16.62
N ASP A 27 15.48 13.69 16.26
CA ASP A 27 14.53 14.64 15.71
C ASP A 27 14.10 15.67 16.77
N PRO A 28 14.21 17.00 16.50
CA PRO A 28 13.87 18.04 17.47
C PRO A 28 12.41 18.03 17.91
N ASP A 29 11.48 17.71 16.97
CA ASP A 29 10.05 17.63 17.29
C ASP A 29 9.76 16.42 18.18
N ALA A 30 10.38 15.26 17.89
CA ALA A 30 10.26 14.07 18.73
C ALA A 30 10.80 14.32 20.14
N THR A 31 11.96 14.97 20.25
CA THR A 31 12.55 15.39 21.54
C THR A 31 11.63 16.35 22.28
N SER A 32 10.98 17.28 21.57
CA SER A 32 10.00 18.21 22.17
C SER A 32 8.78 17.48 22.71
N VAL A 33 8.26 16.49 21.98
CA VAL A 33 7.12 15.65 22.41
C VAL A 33 7.49 14.87 23.66
N LEU A 34 8.63 14.19 23.68
CA LEU A 34 9.12 13.43 24.83
C LEU A 34 9.23 14.32 26.07
N ASN A 35 9.91 15.43 25.96
CA ASN A 35 10.10 16.36 27.07
C ASN A 35 8.78 16.92 27.63
N ARG A 36 7.77 17.13 26.79
CA ARG A 36 6.44 17.58 27.25
C ARG A 36 5.67 16.48 27.98
N LEU A 37 5.75 15.23 27.50
CA LEU A 37 5.16 14.07 28.17
C LEU A 37 5.80 13.86 29.55
N ILE A 38 7.12 13.94 29.63
CA ILE A 38 7.89 13.76 30.87
C ILE A 38 7.58 14.88 31.87
N ARG A 39 7.53 16.16 31.44
CA ARG A 39 7.11 17.29 32.29
C ARG A 39 5.67 17.16 32.79
N ALA A 40 4.80 16.45 32.06
CA ALA A 40 3.44 16.16 32.48
C ALA A 40 3.35 14.95 33.44
N GLY A 41 4.49 14.39 33.87
CA GLY A 41 4.57 13.29 34.84
C GLY A 41 4.45 11.89 34.21
N HIS A 42 4.63 11.76 32.88
CA HIS A 42 4.55 10.49 32.18
C HIS A 42 5.92 9.99 31.77
N ARG A 43 6.15 8.67 31.86
CA ARG A 43 7.32 8.04 31.25
C ARG A 43 7.12 8.08 29.73
N ALA A 44 8.18 8.41 28.98
CA ALA A 44 8.12 8.47 27.52
C ALA A 44 9.52 8.21 26.92
N TYR A 45 9.56 7.37 25.91
CA TYR A 45 10.78 6.89 25.27
C TYR A 45 10.65 6.91 23.74
N LEU A 46 11.77 7.09 23.03
CA LEU A 46 11.85 6.64 21.64
C LEU A 46 11.87 5.13 21.63
N VAL A 47 11.24 4.49 20.64
CA VAL A 47 11.09 3.04 20.64
C VAL A 47 11.23 2.40 19.25
N GLY A 48 11.68 1.16 19.24
CA GLY A 48 11.60 0.32 18.04
C GLY A 48 12.58 0.71 16.94
N GLY A 49 12.04 0.90 15.75
CA GLY A 49 12.84 1.09 14.53
C GLY A 49 13.81 2.26 14.58
N CYS A 50 13.44 3.38 15.18
CA CYS A 50 14.32 4.55 15.27
C CYS A 50 15.53 4.29 16.19
N VAL A 51 15.34 3.63 17.33
CA VAL A 51 16.45 3.29 18.25
C VAL A 51 17.43 2.34 17.57
N ARG A 52 16.90 1.29 16.93
CA ARG A 52 17.71 0.35 16.15
C ARG A 52 18.50 1.05 15.04
N ASP A 53 17.83 1.88 14.23
CA ASP A 53 18.47 2.52 13.08
C ASP A 53 19.54 3.51 13.54
N LEU A 54 19.36 4.24 14.68
CA LEU A 54 20.37 5.08 15.30
C LEU A 54 21.59 4.26 15.77
N LEU A 55 21.36 3.12 16.44
CA LEU A 55 22.43 2.23 16.89
C LEU A 55 23.23 1.64 15.73
N LEU A 56 22.62 1.49 14.56
CA LEU A 56 23.31 1.04 13.34
C LEU A 56 23.97 2.20 12.56
N GLY A 57 23.98 3.43 13.11
CA GLY A 57 24.58 4.61 12.48
C GLY A 57 23.75 5.17 11.32
N GLY A 58 22.51 4.73 11.19
CA GLY A 58 21.57 5.21 10.16
C GLY A 58 20.77 6.43 10.62
N THR A 59 20.10 7.08 9.65
CA THR A 59 19.12 8.13 9.94
C THR A 59 17.73 7.50 9.93
N PRO A 60 17.00 7.50 11.06
CA PRO A 60 15.63 7.00 11.11
C PRO A 60 14.73 7.79 10.16
N LYS A 61 13.83 7.11 9.50
CA LYS A 61 12.82 7.74 8.67
C LYS A 61 11.69 8.34 9.51
N ASP A 62 11.28 7.59 10.54
CA ASP A 62 10.20 7.95 11.45
C ASP A 62 10.68 7.75 12.89
N PHE A 63 10.21 8.60 13.81
CA PHE A 63 10.54 8.54 15.25
C PHE A 63 9.28 8.17 16.01
N ASP A 64 9.19 6.90 16.44
CA ASP A 64 8.07 6.41 17.23
C ASP A 64 8.28 6.68 18.72
N ILE A 65 7.22 7.10 19.40
CA ILE A 65 7.24 7.39 20.82
C ILE A 65 6.27 6.44 21.54
N ALA A 66 6.74 5.83 22.63
CA ALA A 66 5.89 5.11 23.55
C ALA A 66 5.88 5.78 24.92
N THR A 67 4.71 5.78 25.60
CA THR A 67 4.52 6.50 26.86
C THR A 67 3.56 5.79 27.80
N SER A 68 3.67 6.06 29.10
CA SER A 68 2.67 5.67 30.10
C SER A 68 1.36 6.47 29.99
N ALA A 69 1.37 7.61 29.26
CA ALA A 69 0.18 8.43 29.06
C ALA A 69 -0.85 7.72 28.17
N ARG A 70 -2.11 7.68 28.60
CA ARG A 70 -3.21 7.16 27.79
C ARG A 70 -3.54 8.09 26.63
N PRO A 71 -4.16 7.64 25.52
CA PRO A 71 -4.41 8.47 24.33
C PRO A 71 -5.13 9.79 24.63
N ARG A 72 -6.10 9.79 25.56
CA ARG A 72 -6.80 11.02 25.98
C ARG A 72 -5.90 11.99 26.74
N GLN A 73 -4.96 11.49 27.54
CA GLN A 73 -3.97 12.32 28.24
C GLN A 73 -3.00 12.94 27.25
N VAL A 74 -2.50 12.15 26.27
CA VAL A 74 -1.67 12.68 25.18
C VAL A 74 -2.42 13.78 24.43
N LYS A 75 -3.71 13.58 24.08
CA LYS A 75 -4.52 14.60 23.42
C LYS A 75 -4.72 15.86 24.25
N LYS A 76 -4.83 15.75 25.59
CA LYS A 76 -4.88 16.93 26.48
C LYS A 76 -3.56 17.72 26.49
N ILE A 77 -2.41 17.03 26.44
CA ILE A 77 -1.08 17.65 26.40
C ILE A 77 -0.83 18.32 25.05
N PHE A 78 -1.27 17.69 23.94
CA PHE A 78 -1.03 18.17 22.57
C PHE A 78 -2.35 18.51 21.87
N ARG A 79 -2.67 19.82 21.79
CA ARG A 79 -3.90 20.29 21.11
C ARG A 79 -3.90 19.96 19.60
N ASN A 80 -2.71 19.95 18.98
CA ASN A 80 -2.48 19.61 17.57
C ASN A 80 -2.34 18.09 17.34
N SER A 81 -3.16 17.28 18.02
CA SER A 81 -3.09 15.83 17.92
C SER A 81 -4.45 15.21 17.56
N ARG A 82 -4.41 14.00 17.01
CA ARG A 82 -5.60 13.21 16.66
C ARG A 82 -5.40 11.77 17.10
N ILE A 83 -6.42 11.19 17.76
CA ILE A 83 -6.44 9.76 18.08
C ILE A 83 -6.90 9.02 16.83
N ILE A 84 -6.16 8.00 16.41
CA ILE A 84 -6.44 7.19 15.24
C ILE A 84 -6.44 5.70 15.62
N GLY A 85 -7.09 4.89 14.77
CA GLY A 85 -7.17 3.45 14.92
C GLY A 85 -8.28 3.00 15.88
N ARG A 86 -9.05 1.98 15.47
CA ARG A 86 -10.06 1.31 16.33
C ARG A 86 -9.42 0.18 17.13
N ARG A 87 -8.66 -0.68 16.44
CA ARG A 87 -7.97 -1.85 17.02
C ARG A 87 -6.69 -1.47 17.76
N PHE A 88 -5.93 -0.53 17.20
CA PHE A 88 -4.67 -0.02 17.76
C PHE A 88 -4.79 1.49 17.90
N ARG A 89 -5.11 1.98 19.10
CA ARG A 89 -5.26 3.42 19.34
C ARG A 89 -3.88 4.07 19.43
N LEU A 90 -3.56 4.89 18.45
CA LEU A 90 -2.36 5.74 18.38
C LEU A 90 -2.76 7.20 18.44
N VAL A 91 -1.85 8.06 18.87
CA VAL A 91 -2.04 9.51 18.80
C VAL A 91 -1.04 10.08 17.80
N HIS A 92 -1.56 10.66 16.74
CA HIS A 92 -0.77 11.42 15.78
C HIS A 92 -0.63 12.86 16.31
N VAL A 93 0.59 13.29 16.61
CA VAL A 93 0.92 14.68 16.92
C VAL A 93 1.40 15.35 15.63
N MET A 94 0.69 16.38 15.18
CA MET A 94 0.90 17.03 13.89
C MET A 94 1.82 18.24 14.04
N PHE A 95 2.75 18.41 13.08
CA PHE A 95 3.68 19.54 12.99
C PHE A 95 3.53 20.27 11.65
N GLY A 96 4.20 21.38 11.49
CA GLY A 96 4.25 22.11 10.22
C GLY A 96 4.80 21.23 9.07
N GLY A 97 4.42 21.51 7.82
CA GLY A 97 4.93 20.79 6.67
C GLY A 97 4.40 19.34 6.50
N ASN A 98 3.23 19.02 7.04
CA ASN A 98 2.63 17.68 7.01
C ASN A 98 3.40 16.60 7.80
N LYS A 99 4.31 16.99 8.70
CA LYS A 99 5.02 16.06 9.56
C LYS A 99 4.11 15.57 10.68
N THR A 100 4.12 14.28 10.93
CA THR A 100 3.33 13.63 12.00
C THR A 100 4.24 12.73 12.81
N LEU A 101 4.14 12.78 14.13
CA LEU A 101 4.80 11.84 15.05
C LEU A 101 3.76 10.92 15.66
N GLU A 102 4.08 9.61 15.69
CA GLU A 102 3.24 8.59 16.30
C GLU A 102 3.57 8.44 17.79
N VAL A 103 2.55 8.58 18.62
CA VAL A 103 2.65 8.38 20.08
C VAL A 103 1.74 7.23 20.48
N SER A 104 2.33 6.15 20.99
CA SER A 104 1.63 4.96 21.49
C SER A 104 1.66 4.93 23.02
N THR A 105 0.61 4.37 23.63
CA THR A 105 0.64 4.03 25.05
C THR A 105 1.25 2.65 25.22
N PHE A 106 2.02 2.42 26.29
CA PHE A 106 2.55 1.09 26.62
C PHE A 106 1.42 0.07 26.72
N ARG A 107 1.62 -1.12 26.15
CA ARG A 107 0.61 -2.17 26.09
C ARG A 107 1.20 -3.48 26.59
N ARG A 108 0.32 -4.36 27.05
CA ARG A 108 0.65 -5.76 27.35
C ARG A 108 -0.06 -6.70 26.39
N ASP A 109 0.41 -7.92 26.30
CA ASP A 109 -0.24 -8.97 25.54
C ASP A 109 -1.57 -9.36 26.25
N PRO A 110 -2.72 -9.26 25.59
CA PRO A 110 -4.00 -9.66 26.18
C PRO A 110 -4.07 -11.17 26.50
N ASN A 111 -3.27 -12.00 25.81
CA ASN A 111 -3.24 -13.45 25.97
C ASN A 111 -2.11 -13.92 26.92
N ALA A 112 -1.37 -13.02 27.57
CA ALA A 112 -0.40 -13.39 28.58
C ALA A 112 -1.13 -13.86 29.84
N GLU A 113 -1.20 -15.16 30.08
CA GLU A 113 -1.71 -15.74 31.31
C GLU A 113 -0.86 -15.32 32.51
N GLY A 114 -1.51 -14.75 33.51
CA GLY A 114 -0.98 -14.66 34.88
C GLY A 114 -0.58 -13.27 35.32
N ASP A 115 -1.30 -12.84 36.30
CA ASP A 115 -0.95 -11.99 37.43
C ASP A 115 0.49 -11.42 37.43
N VAL A 116 0.64 -10.27 36.80
CA VAL A 116 1.79 -9.41 37.06
C VAL A 116 1.31 -8.26 37.95
N GLY A 117 0.95 -8.63 39.17
CA GLY A 117 0.76 -7.67 40.24
C GLY A 117 2.04 -6.87 40.46
N GLY A 118 1.92 -5.56 40.27
CA GLY A 118 2.78 -4.53 40.84
C GLY A 118 4.28 -4.77 40.78
N ALA A 119 4.91 -4.65 39.62
CA ALA A 119 6.37 -4.51 39.55
C ALA A 119 6.75 -3.10 40.00
N LEU A 120 7.50 -2.99 41.09
CA LEU A 120 8.18 -1.78 41.51
C LEU A 120 9.25 -1.44 40.48
N ASP A 121 9.20 -0.21 39.97
CA ASP A 121 10.29 0.38 39.19
C ASP A 121 11.59 0.29 39.99
N PRO A 122 12.69 -0.21 39.47
CA PRO A 122 13.98 -0.21 40.16
C PRO A 122 14.48 1.20 40.53
N ARG A 123 13.83 2.25 40.03
CA ARG A 123 14.10 3.67 40.36
C ARG A 123 13.18 4.24 41.45
N GLY A 124 12.35 3.42 42.10
CA GLY A 124 11.62 3.81 43.32
C GLY A 124 10.37 4.68 43.17
N ALA A 125 9.82 4.85 41.97
CA ALA A 125 8.56 5.54 41.76
C ALA A 125 7.40 4.53 41.81
N ALA A 126 6.47 4.71 42.74
CA ALA A 126 5.27 3.88 42.89
C ALA A 126 4.41 3.96 41.61
N ALA A 127 4.07 2.79 41.05
CA ALA A 127 3.11 2.71 39.95
C ALA A 127 1.77 3.31 40.41
N GLY A 128 1.34 4.39 39.75
CA GLY A 128 0.08 5.04 40.05
C GLY A 128 -1.09 4.05 39.90
N THR A 129 -1.87 3.94 40.96
CA THR A 129 -3.12 3.19 41.02
C THR A 129 -4.02 3.50 39.82
N ALA A 130 -4.47 2.47 39.13
CA ALA A 130 -5.42 2.57 38.04
C ALA A 130 -6.73 3.23 38.53
N PRO A 131 -7.22 4.28 37.89
CA PRO A 131 -8.59 4.71 38.10
C PRO A 131 -9.54 3.88 37.22
N ALA A 132 -10.70 3.62 37.81
CA ALA A 132 -11.75 2.73 37.37
C ALA A 132 -12.38 3.06 36.01
N GLU A 133 -12.99 2.08 35.47
CA GLU A 133 -13.98 1.76 34.44
C GLU A 133 -14.83 2.87 33.75
N ASP A 134 -14.68 4.15 34.05
CA ASP A 134 -15.53 5.25 33.51
C ASP A 134 -15.19 5.70 32.08
N ASP A 135 -14.20 5.08 31.42
CA ASP A 135 -13.68 5.56 30.15
C ASP A 135 -14.31 4.94 28.90
N ALA A 136 -15.16 3.91 29.03
CA ALA A 136 -15.68 3.18 27.87
C ALA A 136 -16.85 3.89 27.16
N GLU A 137 -17.70 4.60 27.88
CA GLU A 137 -18.98 5.12 27.33
C GLU A 137 -18.92 6.56 26.74
N ALA A 138 -17.87 7.33 27.02
CA ALA A 138 -17.85 8.75 26.66
C ALA A 138 -17.33 9.05 25.25
N TRP A 139 -16.70 8.09 24.54
CA TRP A 139 -16.15 8.32 23.18
C TRP A 139 -17.20 8.14 22.07
N GLU A 140 -18.27 7.38 22.31
CA GLU A 140 -19.37 7.22 21.34
C GLU A 140 -20.13 8.52 21.10
N ARG A 141 -20.14 9.43 22.06
CA ARG A 141 -20.82 10.73 21.96
C ARG A 141 -20.02 11.77 21.18
N ASP A 142 -18.68 11.74 21.22
CA ASP A 142 -17.82 12.71 20.49
C ASP A 142 -17.63 12.33 19.01
N ALA A 143 -17.85 11.05 18.64
CA ALA A 143 -17.79 10.60 17.25
C ALA A 143 -19.03 10.99 16.43
N ALA A 144 -20.15 11.35 17.11
CA ALA A 144 -21.40 11.74 16.46
C ALA A 144 -21.49 13.23 16.09
N ALA A 145 -20.55 14.08 16.52
CA ALA A 145 -20.57 15.53 16.34
C ALA A 145 -19.42 16.07 15.47
N GLY A 146 -19.12 15.49 14.32
CA GLY A 146 -18.17 16.03 13.35
C GLY A 146 -18.83 16.24 12.00
N PRO A 147 -18.57 17.37 11.28
CA PRO A 147 -19.19 17.63 9.99
C PRO A 147 -18.63 16.70 8.90
N GLY A 148 -19.55 16.20 8.09
CA GLY A 148 -19.41 15.19 7.09
C GLY A 148 -18.30 15.38 6.04
N GLY A 149 -17.85 14.27 5.54
CA GLY A 149 -17.00 14.18 4.35
C GLY A 149 -16.45 12.78 4.13
N GLY A 150 -17.18 11.97 3.33
CA GLY A 150 -16.55 11.12 2.36
C GLY A 150 -16.30 9.64 2.70
N ALA A 151 -17.04 8.80 1.98
CA ALA A 151 -16.79 7.42 1.58
C ALA A 151 -16.95 6.34 2.68
N GLY A 152 -18.13 5.70 2.62
CA GLY A 152 -18.44 4.48 3.35
C GLY A 152 -17.57 3.32 2.90
N ASP A 153 -16.98 2.67 3.86
CA ASP A 153 -16.65 1.25 3.77
C ASP A 153 -17.76 0.53 4.54
N GLU A 154 -18.70 -0.01 3.78
CA GLU A 154 -19.66 -0.99 4.27
C GLU A 154 -18.88 -2.27 4.58
N ASP A 155 -18.72 -2.54 5.85
CA ASP A 155 -18.20 -3.80 6.38
C ASP A 155 -19.34 -4.82 6.32
N ASP A 156 -19.42 -5.54 5.22
CA ASP A 156 -20.29 -6.71 5.09
C ASP A 156 -19.79 -7.79 6.06
N GLY A 157 -20.52 -7.91 7.17
CA GLY A 157 -20.37 -8.98 8.12
C GLY A 157 -20.62 -10.35 7.48
N ALA A 158 -19.55 -10.98 7.00
CA ALA A 158 -19.56 -12.38 6.65
C ALA A 158 -19.60 -13.21 7.95
N ALA A 159 -20.73 -13.84 8.21
CA ALA A 159 -20.90 -14.84 9.23
C ALA A 159 -19.86 -15.95 9.03
N ALA A 160 -19.11 -16.27 10.08
CA ALA A 160 -18.20 -17.40 10.11
C ALA A 160 -19.00 -18.71 9.99
N PRO A 161 -18.52 -19.72 9.24
CA PRO A 161 -19.10 -21.05 9.27
C PRO A 161 -18.80 -21.71 10.61
N ASN A 162 -19.85 -22.22 11.24
CA ASN A 162 -19.77 -23.02 12.45
C ASN A 162 -19.06 -24.34 12.19
N GLY A 163 -18.14 -24.69 13.09
CA GLY A 163 -17.78 -26.06 13.43
C GLY A 163 -16.54 -26.64 12.75
N ALA A 164 -15.40 -26.37 13.34
CA ALA A 164 -14.31 -27.30 13.58
C ALA A 164 -13.54 -26.79 14.79
N ASP A 165 -13.24 -27.67 15.70
CA ASP A 165 -12.39 -27.43 16.87
C ASP A 165 -10.97 -27.13 16.39
N ASP A 166 -10.71 -25.86 16.10
CA ASP A 166 -9.43 -25.37 15.60
C ASP A 166 -8.78 -24.61 16.76
N GLU A 167 -8.02 -25.34 17.60
CA GLU A 167 -7.23 -24.75 18.68
C GLU A 167 -6.33 -23.60 18.17
N ASP A 168 -6.04 -23.58 16.86
CA ASP A 168 -5.25 -22.54 16.20
C ASP A 168 -6.05 -21.26 15.89
N ALA A 169 -7.37 -21.30 15.82
CA ALA A 169 -8.19 -20.11 15.54
C ALA A 169 -8.15 -19.08 16.68
N ASP A 170 -7.82 -19.52 17.89
CA ASP A 170 -7.80 -18.71 19.11
C ASP A 170 -6.46 -17.97 19.32
N LEU A 171 -5.43 -18.30 18.56
CA LEU A 171 -4.10 -17.65 18.67
C LEU A 171 -4.01 -16.29 17.95
N LEU A 172 -4.96 -15.98 17.05
CA LEU A 172 -4.92 -14.70 16.33
C LEU A 172 -5.32 -13.53 17.24
N ILE A 173 -4.41 -12.57 17.41
CA ILE A 173 -4.66 -11.35 18.19
C ILE A 173 -5.78 -10.53 17.53
N ARG A 174 -6.95 -10.48 18.16
CA ARG A 174 -8.13 -9.75 17.66
C ARG A 174 -8.27 -8.34 18.22
N GLU A 175 -7.84 -8.12 19.48
CA GLU A 175 -7.83 -6.81 20.14
C GLU A 175 -6.50 -6.59 20.87
N ASP A 176 -5.98 -5.35 20.87
CA ASP A 176 -4.68 -4.99 21.45
C ASP A 176 -4.73 -3.59 22.09
N ASN A 177 -5.72 -3.37 22.96
CA ASN A 177 -5.86 -2.11 23.70
C ASN A 177 -5.68 -2.29 25.22
N VAL A 178 -5.02 -3.37 25.66
CA VAL A 178 -4.69 -3.57 27.05
C VAL A 178 -3.42 -2.82 27.38
N TYR A 179 -3.48 -1.85 28.31
CA TYR A 179 -2.34 -1.03 28.69
C TYR A 179 -1.44 -1.74 29.71
N GLY A 180 -0.14 -1.49 29.65
CA GLY A 180 0.86 -2.14 30.46
C GLY A 180 2.06 -1.25 30.82
N SER A 181 3.11 -1.89 31.28
CA SER A 181 4.43 -1.29 31.52
C SER A 181 5.29 -1.25 30.23
N GLU A 182 6.42 -0.55 30.25
CA GLU A 182 7.40 -0.55 29.17
C GLU A 182 8.00 -1.94 28.91
N ALA A 183 8.23 -2.72 29.97
CA ALA A 183 8.73 -4.10 29.84
C ALA A 183 7.72 -4.99 29.10
N GLU A 184 6.44 -4.90 29.45
CA GLU A 184 5.37 -5.63 28.75
C GLU A 184 5.23 -5.17 27.31
N ASP A 185 5.37 -3.86 27.02
CA ASP A 185 5.36 -3.34 25.66
C ASP A 185 6.55 -3.83 24.84
N ALA A 186 7.73 -3.99 25.45
CA ALA A 186 8.89 -4.57 24.80
C ALA A 186 8.67 -6.03 24.41
N VAL A 187 8.16 -6.84 25.36
CA VAL A 187 7.98 -8.30 25.16
C VAL A 187 6.93 -8.63 24.09
N ARG A 188 5.89 -7.80 23.91
CA ARG A 188 4.86 -8.05 22.89
C ARG A 188 5.29 -7.71 21.46
N ARG A 189 6.43 -7.01 21.25
CA ARG A 189 6.93 -6.65 19.92
C ARG A 189 7.36 -7.88 19.13
N ASP A 190 7.64 -7.70 17.84
CA ASP A 190 7.93 -8.79 16.90
C ASP A 190 9.34 -9.37 17.07
N PHE A 191 10.36 -8.52 17.01
CA PHE A 191 11.76 -8.92 17.03
C PHE A 191 12.54 -8.17 18.10
N THR A 192 13.56 -8.83 18.67
CA THR A 192 14.40 -8.27 19.73
C THR A 192 15.01 -6.93 19.36
N ILE A 193 15.48 -6.78 18.12
CA ILE A 193 16.03 -5.54 17.57
C ILE A 193 15.03 -4.37 17.50
N ASN A 194 13.73 -4.64 17.61
CA ASN A 194 12.65 -3.65 17.63
C ASN A 194 12.08 -3.46 19.05
N GLY A 195 12.57 -4.22 20.03
CA GLY A 195 12.16 -4.12 21.44
C GLY A 195 12.99 -3.13 22.26
N LEU A 196 13.76 -2.27 21.61
CA LEU A 196 14.66 -1.30 22.25
C LEU A 196 13.94 0.01 22.54
N PHE A 197 14.29 0.60 23.70
CA PHE A 197 13.78 1.91 24.16
C PHE A 197 14.97 2.84 24.38
N TYR A 198 14.80 4.12 24.08
CA TYR A 198 15.82 5.13 24.36
C TYR A 198 15.24 6.22 25.25
N ASP A 199 15.88 6.39 26.42
CA ASP A 199 15.58 7.44 27.36
C ASP A 199 16.40 8.71 27.04
N VAL A 200 15.69 9.79 26.69
CA VAL A 200 16.34 11.07 26.33
C VAL A 200 16.86 11.82 27.53
N GLN A 201 16.36 11.56 28.76
CA GLN A 201 16.81 12.22 29.98
C GLN A 201 18.11 11.60 30.49
N ASP A 202 18.11 10.28 30.64
CA ASP A 202 19.26 9.54 31.12
C ASP A 202 20.25 9.18 30.00
N GLN A 203 19.91 9.51 28.74
CA GLN A 203 20.71 9.22 27.54
C GLN A 203 21.17 7.76 27.49
N CYS A 204 20.24 6.84 27.74
CA CYS A 204 20.54 5.42 27.76
C CYS A 204 19.53 4.61 26.95
N VAL A 205 19.98 3.43 26.49
CA VAL A 205 19.14 2.42 25.84
C VAL A 205 18.71 1.42 26.90
N LEU A 206 17.40 1.18 26.99
CA LEU A 206 16.79 0.17 27.83
C LEU A 206 16.47 -1.04 26.94
N ASP A 207 17.06 -2.18 27.26
CA ASP A 207 16.90 -3.44 26.55
C ASP A 207 16.30 -4.50 27.47
N TYR A 208 15.04 -4.85 27.23
CA TYR A 208 14.31 -5.87 27.98
C TYR A 208 14.37 -7.27 27.35
N VAL A 209 14.90 -7.38 26.12
CA VAL A 209 14.72 -8.55 25.26
C VAL A 209 15.99 -9.04 24.58
N GLY A 210 17.15 -8.43 24.88
CA GLY A 210 18.45 -8.81 24.31
C GLY A 210 18.71 -8.29 22.89
N GLY A 211 18.00 -7.24 22.47
CA GLY A 211 18.09 -6.68 21.13
C GLY A 211 19.43 -6.04 20.79
N VAL A 212 20.13 -5.45 21.77
CA VAL A 212 21.48 -4.89 21.59
C VAL A 212 22.48 -5.99 21.25
N ALA A 213 22.42 -7.12 21.97
CA ALA A 213 23.29 -8.27 21.72
C ALA A 213 23.03 -8.88 20.34
N ASP A 214 21.76 -8.99 19.93
CA ASP A 214 21.38 -9.51 18.61
C ASP A 214 21.81 -8.56 17.48
N LEU A 215 21.72 -7.24 17.65
CA LEU A 215 22.24 -6.26 16.69
C LEU A 215 23.77 -6.39 16.51
N ARG A 216 24.54 -6.57 17.60
CA ARG A 216 25.99 -6.80 17.53
C ARG A 216 26.34 -8.05 16.75
N ARG A 217 25.55 -9.12 16.96
CA ARG A 217 25.74 -10.42 16.29
C ARG A 217 25.18 -10.46 14.88
N ARG A 218 24.48 -9.42 14.45
CA ARG A 218 23.76 -9.40 13.17
C ARG A 218 22.72 -10.52 13.05
N VAL A 219 22.00 -10.81 14.14
CA VAL A 219 20.98 -11.86 14.22
C VAL A 219 19.59 -11.24 14.30
N LEU A 220 18.65 -11.79 13.56
CA LEU A 220 17.23 -11.48 13.67
C LEU A 220 16.53 -12.60 14.46
N ARG A 221 16.02 -12.25 15.62
CA ARG A 221 15.35 -13.16 16.56
C ARG A 221 13.97 -12.62 16.93
N THR A 222 12.98 -13.50 17.04
CA THR A 222 11.67 -13.16 17.62
C THR A 222 11.77 -12.99 19.13
N ILE A 223 10.92 -12.14 19.67
CA ILE A 223 10.75 -12.05 21.13
C ILE A 223 9.81 -13.17 21.55
N GLY A 224 10.29 -14.06 22.44
CA GLY A 224 9.58 -15.24 22.87
C GLY A 224 9.70 -16.43 21.90
N ASP A 225 8.83 -17.42 22.05
CA ASP A 225 8.85 -18.65 21.25
C ASP A 225 8.54 -18.35 19.77
N ALA A 226 9.45 -18.73 18.88
CA ALA A 226 9.39 -18.37 17.48
C ALA A 226 8.19 -19.01 16.74
N ALA A 227 7.90 -20.28 17.01
CA ALA A 227 6.81 -21.01 16.38
C ALA A 227 5.45 -20.40 16.79
N ARG A 228 5.25 -20.16 18.09
CA ARG A 228 4.06 -19.48 18.60
C ARG A 228 3.90 -18.10 17.98
N ARG A 229 4.95 -17.29 17.94
CA ARG A 229 4.91 -15.91 17.45
C ARG A 229 4.60 -15.84 15.94
N VAL A 230 5.08 -16.78 15.14
CA VAL A 230 4.77 -16.89 13.72
C VAL A 230 3.31 -17.30 13.52
N ARG A 231 2.80 -18.26 14.31
CA ARG A 231 1.40 -18.71 14.23
C ARG A 231 0.41 -17.62 14.67
N GLU A 232 0.73 -16.83 15.69
CA GLU A 232 -0.08 -15.67 16.14
C GLU A 232 -0.25 -14.61 15.05
N ASP A 233 0.80 -14.33 14.27
CA ASP A 233 0.78 -13.38 13.18
C ASP A 233 1.77 -13.81 12.08
N PRO A 234 1.33 -14.62 11.11
CA PRO A 234 2.22 -15.10 10.04
C PRO A 234 2.84 -14.00 9.17
N VAL A 235 2.27 -12.77 9.17
CA VAL A 235 2.88 -11.61 8.49
C VAL A 235 4.27 -11.28 9.04
N ARG A 236 4.60 -11.74 10.27
CA ARG A 236 5.96 -11.64 10.83
C ARG A 236 7.01 -12.31 9.96
N ILE A 237 6.67 -13.37 9.20
CA ILE A 237 7.57 -13.98 8.21
C ILE A 237 8.02 -12.95 7.17
N LEU A 238 7.09 -12.20 6.62
CA LEU A 238 7.40 -11.16 5.61
C LEU A 238 8.21 -10.02 6.22
N ARG A 239 7.89 -9.64 7.45
CA ARG A 239 8.65 -8.64 8.20
C ARG A 239 10.06 -9.12 8.51
N ALA A 240 10.22 -10.41 8.86
CA ALA A 240 11.53 -11.03 9.08
C ALA A 240 12.40 -10.96 7.82
N VAL A 241 11.88 -11.38 6.66
CA VAL A 241 12.58 -11.28 5.38
C VAL A 241 12.97 -9.83 5.06
N LYS A 242 12.05 -8.89 5.23
CA LYS A 242 12.31 -7.46 5.01
C LYS A 242 13.44 -6.93 5.90
N PHE A 243 13.43 -7.25 7.20
CA PHE A 243 14.48 -6.80 8.12
C PHE A 243 15.81 -7.50 7.87
N ALA A 244 15.82 -8.82 7.63
CA ALA A 244 17.02 -9.56 7.31
C ALA A 244 17.75 -8.96 6.10
N VAL A 245 17.03 -8.69 5.01
CA VAL A 245 17.62 -8.11 3.81
C VAL A 245 18.02 -6.64 4.01
N ARG A 246 17.12 -5.81 4.61
CA ARG A 246 17.39 -4.37 4.78
C ARG A 246 18.59 -4.10 5.68
N LEU A 247 18.77 -4.90 6.74
CA LEU A 247 19.75 -4.68 7.80
C LEU A 247 20.94 -5.62 7.72
N ASP A 248 20.96 -6.50 6.71
CA ASP A 248 21.98 -7.53 6.53
C ASP A 248 22.14 -8.42 7.78
N LEU A 249 21.01 -9.04 8.18
CA LEU A 249 20.92 -9.92 9.35
C LEU A 249 20.67 -11.36 8.93
N THR A 250 21.19 -12.29 9.71
CA THR A 250 20.89 -13.73 9.61
C THR A 250 19.75 -14.11 10.54
N PHE A 251 18.95 -15.09 10.16
CA PHE A 251 17.91 -15.60 11.07
C PHE A 251 18.53 -16.38 12.22
N ASP A 252 17.96 -16.18 13.41
CA ASP A 252 18.14 -17.11 14.51
C ASP A 252 17.64 -18.50 14.11
N PRO A 253 18.29 -19.61 14.54
CA PRO A 253 17.88 -20.97 14.15
C PRO A 253 16.41 -21.28 14.44
N ASP A 254 15.88 -20.85 15.59
CA ASP A 254 14.49 -21.11 15.97
C ASP A 254 13.52 -20.35 15.07
N LEU A 255 13.85 -19.11 14.69
CA LEU A 255 13.07 -18.35 13.72
C LEU A 255 13.11 -19.00 12.33
N ALA A 256 14.28 -19.48 11.89
CA ALA A 256 14.40 -20.16 10.61
C ALA A 256 13.55 -21.44 10.55
N ALA A 257 13.59 -22.26 11.63
CA ALA A 257 12.77 -23.45 11.77
C ALA A 257 11.27 -23.13 11.78
N ALA A 258 10.86 -22.13 12.54
CA ALA A 258 9.46 -21.69 12.61
C ALA A 258 8.93 -21.20 11.24
N ILE A 259 9.76 -20.49 10.47
CA ILE A 259 9.38 -20.06 9.11
C ILE A 259 9.22 -21.28 8.20
N ALA A 260 10.16 -22.24 8.25
CA ALA A 260 10.09 -23.44 7.42
C ALA A 260 8.82 -24.25 7.72
N GLU A 261 8.41 -24.34 8.97
CA GLU A 261 7.24 -25.10 9.41
C GLU A 261 5.90 -24.39 9.12
N HIS A 262 5.86 -23.06 9.31
CA HIS A 262 4.60 -22.31 9.34
C HIS A 262 4.41 -21.32 8.18
N HIS A 263 5.22 -21.35 7.11
CA HIS A 263 5.08 -20.40 6.00
C HIS A 263 3.73 -20.51 5.25
N GLU A 264 3.09 -21.68 5.28
CA GLU A 264 1.76 -21.89 4.69
C GLU A 264 0.64 -21.10 5.42
N ASP A 265 0.82 -20.78 6.70
CA ASP A 265 -0.14 -20.03 7.51
C ASP A 265 -0.33 -18.58 7.01
N LEU A 266 0.56 -18.09 6.14
CA LEU A 266 0.38 -16.82 5.45
C LEU A 266 -0.94 -16.71 4.67
N ARG A 267 -1.51 -17.85 4.24
CA ARG A 267 -2.83 -17.90 3.57
C ARG A 267 -3.97 -17.45 4.50
N ARG A 268 -3.78 -17.60 5.82
CA ARG A 268 -4.77 -17.22 6.85
C ARG A 268 -4.68 -15.74 7.23
N SER A 269 -3.61 -15.05 6.81
CA SER A 269 -3.37 -13.65 7.15
C SER A 269 -4.25 -12.70 6.35
N ALA A 270 -4.55 -11.53 6.95
CA ALA A 270 -5.29 -10.48 6.26
C ALA A 270 -4.55 -10.03 4.99
N ALA A 271 -5.16 -10.27 3.84
CA ALA A 271 -4.55 -10.05 2.53
C ALA A 271 -4.01 -8.62 2.31
N PRO A 272 -4.66 -7.53 2.77
CA PRO A 272 -4.10 -6.19 2.65
C PRO A 272 -2.78 -6.01 3.41
N ARG A 273 -2.62 -6.63 4.59
CA ARG A 273 -1.37 -6.58 5.36
C ARG A 273 -0.24 -7.31 4.66
N VAL A 274 -0.55 -8.51 4.12
CA VAL A 274 0.40 -9.29 3.32
C VAL A 274 0.86 -8.49 2.10
N PHE A 275 -0.08 -7.91 1.36
CA PHE A 275 0.23 -7.13 0.16
C PHE A 275 1.05 -5.87 0.47
N GLU A 276 0.75 -5.18 1.55
CA GLU A 276 1.52 -4.01 1.99
C GLU A 276 2.98 -4.38 2.29
N GLU A 277 3.25 -5.49 3.00
CA GLU A 277 4.63 -5.92 3.26
C GLU A 277 5.36 -6.34 1.98
N VAL A 278 4.67 -7.01 1.04
CA VAL A 278 5.23 -7.32 -0.29
C VAL A 278 5.63 -6.03 -1.03
N LEU A 279 4.74 -5.03 -1.06
CA LEU A 279 5.05 -3.74 -1.70
C LEU A 279 6.21 -3.01 -1.02
N ARG A 280 6.30 -3.07 0.31
CA ARG A 280 7.43 -2.49 1.07
C ARG A 280 8.76 -3.16 0.74
N MET A 281 8.76 -4.47 0.46
CA MET A 281 9.95 -5.19 0.01
C MET A 281 10.33 -4.83 -1.43
N LEU A 282 9.34 -4.76 -2.33
CA LEU A 282 9.56 -4.41 -3.75
C LEU A 282 10.02 -2.95 -3.93
N GLY A 283 9.54 -2.02 -3.08
CA GLY A 283 9.99 -0.63 -3.04
C GLY A 283 11.21 -0.40 -2.14
N GLY A 284 11.81 -1.46 -1.60
CA GLY A 284 13.01 -1.38 -0.77
C GLY A 284 14.29 -1.26 -1.59
N PRO A 285 15.44 -1.09 -0.93
CA PRO A 285 16.73 -0.90 -1.61
C PRO A 285 17.25 -2.15 -2.33
N GLN A 286 16.81 -3.34 -1.95
CA GLN A 286 17.26 -4.62 -2.48
C GLN A 286 16.07 -5.58 -2.72
N PRO A 287 15.12 -5.24 -3.63
CA PRO A 287 13.92 -6.04 -3.86
C PRO A 287 14.25 -7.45 -4.36
N GLN A 288 15.31 -7.60 -5.18
CA GLN A 288 15.76 -8.89 -5.69
C GLN A 288 16.17 -9.84 -4.55
N LYS A 289 16.93 -9.37 -3.55
CA LYS A 289 17.32 -10.19 -2.41
C LYS A 289 16.13 -10.58 -1.53
N SER A 290 15.15 -9.68 -1.39
CA SER A 290 13.92 -9.99 -0.65
C SER A 290 13.13 -11.10 -1.33
N VAL A 291 12.95 -11.02 -2.65
CA VAL A 291 12.22 -12.03 -3.43
C VAL A 291 13.00 -13.35 -3.49
N GLU A 292 14.32 -13.31 -3.64
CA GLU A 292 15.20 -14.47 -3.58
C GLU A 292 15.06 -15.21 -2.24
N LEU A 293 15.12 -14.48 -1.11
CA LEU A 293 14.96 -15.07 0.21
C LEU A 293 13.55 -15.66 0.42
N LEU A 294 12.49 -14.97 -0.04
CA LEU A 294 11.13 -15.52 -0.04
C LEU A 294 11.02 -16.81 -0.86
N ALA A 295 11.71 -16.89 -1.99
CA ALA A 295 11.74 -18.10 -2.82
C ALA A 295 12.43 -19.26 -2.11
N ARG A 296 13.62 -19.03 -1.54
CA ARG A 296 14.38 -20.05 -0.76
C ARG A 296 13.60 -20.59 0.44
N LEU A 297 12.81 -19.73 1.09
CA LEU A 297 11.96 -20.11 2.23
C LEU A 297 10.63 -20.78 1.81
N GLY A 298 10.37 -20.96 0.51
CA GLY A 298 9.10 -21.50 0.02
C GLY A 298 7.91 -20.53 0.08
N VAL A 299 8.10 -19.38 0.71
CA VAL A 299 7.07 -18.36 0.96
C VAL A 299 6.53 -17.76 -0.34
N LEU A 300 7.39 -17.56 -1.34
CA LEU A 300 6.99 -16.92 -2.61
C LEU A 300 5.90 -17.72 -3.35
N ARG A 301 5.93 -19.04 -3.28
CA ARG A 301 4.91 -19.92 -3.90
C ARG A 301 3.56 -19.85 -3.19
N VAL A 302 3.59 -19.66 -1.89
CA VAL A 302 2.37 -19.48 -1.08
C VAL A 302 1.70 -18.15 -1.42
N LEU A 303 2.50 -17.09 -1.55
CA LEU A 303 2.02 -15.73 -1.82
C LEU A 303 1.59 -15.54 -3.28
N LEU A 304 2.39 -16.01 -4.22
CA LEU A 304 2.31 -15.69 -5.64
C LEU A 304 2.43 -16.97 -6.51
N PRO A 305 1.49 -17.92 -6.39
CA PRO A 305 1.49 -19.15 -7.18
C PRO A 305 1.44 -18.87 -8.68
N GLU A 306 0.93 -17.70 -9.10
CA GLU A 306 0.83 -17.26 -10.50
C GLU A 306 2.21 -17.09 -11.17
N LEU A 307 3.29 -16.98 -10.40
CA LEU A 307 4.65 -16.95 -10.97
C LEU A 307 5.07 -18.30 -11.55
N GLY A 308 4.34 -19.38 -11.22
CA GLY A 308 4.56 -20.70 -11.77
C GLY A 308 5.96 -21.27 -11.52
N LEU A 309 6.58 -20.92 -10.38
CA LEU A 309 7.91 -21.38 -10.01
C LEU A 309 7.91 -22.87 -9.66
N HIS A 310 8.99 -23.59 -10.01
CA HIS A 310 9.10 -25.02 -9.78
C HIS A 310 9.10 -25.37 -8.28
N ALA A 311 8.58 -26.56 -7.94
CA ALA A 311 8.43 -27.00 -6.55
C ALA A 311 9.76 -27.34 -5.86
N HIS A 312 10.76 -27.74 -6.64
CA HIS A 312 12.04 -28.24 -6.13
C HIS A 312 13.19 -27.44 -6.77
N GLY A 313 14.04 -26.84 -5.94
CA GLY A 313 15.26 -26.14 -6.36
C GLY A 313 14.97 -24.75 -6.94
N THR A 314 15.01 -23.75 -6.06
CA THR A 314 14.89 -22.33 -6.48
C THR A 314 16.13 -21.85 -7.22
N ASP A 315 17.27 -22.49 -7.04
CA ASP A 315 18.56 -22.00 -7.54
C ASP A 315 18.72 -22.13 -9.06
N ASP A 316 17.98 -23.06 -9.70
CA ASP A 316 18.04 -23.31 -11.15
C ASP A 316 16.77 -22.94 -11.93
N ASP A 317 15.79 -22.28 -11.30
CA ASP A 317 14.58 -21.86 -12.02
C ASP A 317 14.85 -20.60 -12.88
N PRO A 318 14.86 -20.74 -14.22
CA PRO A 318 15.13 -19.62 -15.13
C PRO A 318 14.09 -18.51 -15.05
N ARG A 319 12.88 -18.79 -14.57
CA ARG A 319 11.83 -17.78 -14.35
C ARG A 319 12.18 -16.89 -13.15
N LEU A 320 12.63 -17.53 -12.06
CA LEU A 320 13.11 -16.80 -10.88
C LEU A 320 14.32 -15.95 -11.24
N ALA A 321 15.32 -16.51 -11.95
CA ALA A 321 16.50 -15.77 -12.36
C ALA A 321 16.14 -14.48 -13.14
N ARG A 322 15.28 -14.59 -14.15
CA ARG A 322 14.80 -13.41 -14.91
C ARG A 322 14.05 -12.40 -14.05
N LEU A 323 13.22 -12.89 -13.11
CA LEU A 323 12.52 -12.02 -12.16
C LEU A 323 13.50 -11.23 -11.29
N LEU A 324 14.53 -11.90 -10.75
CA LEU A 324 15.55 -11.26 -9.91
C LEU A 324 16.37 -10.22 -10.68
N GLU A 325 16.72 -10.49 -11.93
CA GLU A 325 17.40 -9.52 -12.81
C GLU A 325 16.52 -8.28 -13.06
N ARG A 326 15.21 -8.46 -13.32
CA ARG A 326 14.28 -7.33 -13.46
C ARG A 326 14.11 -6.53 -12.19
N LEU A 327 14.07 -7.17 -11.02
CA LEU A 327 14.00 -6.48 -9.73
C LEU A 327 15.29 -5.72 -9.41
N ALA A 328 16.46 -6.25 -9.79
CA ALA A 328 17.72 -5.54 -9.67
C ALA A 328 17.75 -4.29 -10.57
N ALA A 329 17.31 -4.44 -11.83
CA ALA A 329 17.19 -3.33 -12.78
C ALA A 329 16.16 -2.28 -12.29
N LEU A 330 15.04 -2.71 -11.70
CA LEU A 330 14.06 -1.82 -11.08
C LEU A 330 14.71 -0.97 -9.99
N ALA A 331 15.44 -1.58 -9.06
CA ALA A 331 16.12 -0.87 -7.97
C ALA A 331 17.19 0.10 -8.49
N GLU A 332 17.88 -0.23 -9.57
CA GLU A 332 18.86 0.64 -10.21
C GLU A 332 18.19 1.87 -10.84
N VAL A 333 17.11 1.66 -11.59
CA VAL A 333 16.38 2.72 -12.29
C VAL A 333 15.62 3.63 -11.31
N ASP A 334 15.19 3.09 -10.17
CA ASP A 334 14.43 3.84 -9.14
C ASP A 334 15.31 4.68 -8.21
N ARG A 335 16.64 4.52 -8.26
CA ARG A 335 17.57 5.28 -7.40
C ARG A 335 17.33 6.79 -7.51
N GLY A 336 16.85 7.39 -6.41
CA GLY A 336 16.62 8.83 -6.31
C GLY A 336 15.30 9.33 -6.91
N ARG A 337 14.39 8.46 -7.31
CA ARG A 337 13.03 8.82 -7.73
C ARG A 337 12.04 8.79 -6.56
N ARG A 338 10.88 9.46 -6.74
CA ARG A 338 9.72 9.24 -5.86
C ARG A 338 9.27 7.79 -5.97
N ALA A 339 8.68 7.25 -4.89
CA ALA A 339 8.10 5.90 -4.87
C ALA A 339 7.30 5.63 -6.16
N LEU A 340 7.59 4.51 -6.81
CA LEU A 340 6.90 4.08 -8.01
C LEU A 340 5.45 3.69 -7.69
N PRO A 341 4.53 3.80 -8.66
CA PRO A 341 3.16 3.34 -8.47
C PRO A 341 3.11 1.81 -8.27
N THR A 342 2.19 1.34 -7.44
CA THR A 342 1.92 -0.09 -7.20
C THR A 342 1.87 -0.90 -8.51
N ALA A 343 1.25 -0.33 -9.54
CA ALA A 343 1.15 -0.95 -10.86
C ALA A 343 2.51 -1.28 -11.50
N MET A 344 3.56 -0.50 -11.24
CA MET A 344 4.90 -0.78 -11.75
C MET A 344 5.51 -2.02 -11.08
N TYR A 345 5.44 -2.11 -9.76
CA TYR A 345 5.92 -3.28 -9.03
C TYR A 345 5.24 -4.56 -9.50
N LEU A 346 3.92 -4.51 -9.72
CA LEU A 346 3.15 -5.65 -10.24
C LEU A 346 3.52 -6.00 -11.68
N ALA A 347 3.73 -4.99 -12.53
CA ALA A 347 4.11 -5.21 -13.92
C ALA A 347 5.50 -5.87 -14.03
N VAL A 348 6.45 -5.46 -13.18
CA VAL A 348 7.77 -6.10 -13.10
C VAL A 348 7.69 -7.52 -12.55
N LEU A 349 6.90 -7.69 -11.47
CA LEU A 349 6.73 -8.98 -10.79
C LEU A 349 6.15 -10.05 -11.73
N PHE A 350 5.11 -9.69 -12.48
CA PHE A 350 4.39 -10.60 -13.36
C PHE A 350 4.75 -10.43 -14.84
N TYR A 351 5.87 -9.80 -15.18
CA TYR A 351 6.19 -9.43 -16.55
C TYR A 351 6.11 -10.60 -17.55
N ASP A 352 6.69 -11.76 -17.23
CA ASP A 352 6.69 -12.92 -18.12
C ASP A 352 5.26 -13.41 -18.39
N GLU A 353 4.41 -13.44 -17.37
CA GLU A 353 3.01 -13.84 -17.48
C GLU A 353 2.18 -12.84 -18.29
N LEU A 354 2.41 -11.55 -18.07
CA LEU A 354 1.73 -10.47 -18.78
C LEU A 354 2.17 -10.42 -20.26
N ARG A 355 3.47 -10.61 -20.51
CA ARG A 355 4.06 -10.66 -21.86
C ARG A 355 3.44 -11.78 -22.68
N ARG A 356 3.41 -13.02 -22.17
CA ARG A 356 2.84 -14.17 -22.86
C ARG A 356 1.40 -13.92 -23.34
N ARG A 357 0.59 -13.30 -22.47
CA ARG A 357 -0.82 -12.96 -22.80
C ARG A 357 -0.96 -11.86 -23.83
N VAL A 358 -0.06 -10.91 -23.84
CA VAL A 358 -0.06 -9.81 -24.82
C VAL A 358 0.42 -10.27 -26.20
N VAL A 359 1.41 -11.17 -26.24
CA VAL A 359 1.95 -11.71 -27.49
C VAL A 359 1.03 -12.83 -28.04
N GLY A 360 0.21 -13.45 -27.18
CA GLY A 360 -0.71 -14.52 -27.58
C GLY A 360 -0.05 -15.91 -27.57
N GLU A 361 1.03 -16.09 -26.82
CA GLU A 361 1.71 -17.38 -26.69
C GLU A 361 0.85 -18.43 -25.93
N ASP A 362 -0.11 -17.98 -25.12
CA ASP A 362 -1.03 -18.84 -24.35
C ASP A 362 -2.39 -19.06 -25.04
N VAL A 363 -2.55 -18.64 -26.29
CA VAL A 363 -3.84 -18.81 -27.00
C VAL A 363 -3.91 -20.24 -27.56
N PRO A 364 -4.92 -21.06 -27.15
CA PRO A 364 -5.14 -22.34 -27.76
C PRO A 364 -5.33 -22.18 -29.27
N THR A 365 -4.71 -23.06 -30.04
CA THR A 365 -4.82 -23.10 -31.52
C THR A 365 -6.26 -23.33 -32.00
N GLU A 366 -7.12 -23.86 -31.14
CA GLU A 366 -8.55 -24.09 -31.36
C GLU A 366 -9.37 -23.42 -30.27
N GLY A 367 -10.09 -22.35 -30.60
CA GLY A 367 -10.99 -21.64 -29.68
C GLY A 367 -11.14 -20.14 -30.01
N PRO A 368 -12.07 -19.42 -29.35
CA PRO A 368 -12.23 -18.00 -29.57
C PRO A 368 -10.99 -17.24 -29.13
N HIS A 369 -10.37 -16.48 -30.03
CA HIS A 369 -9.27 -15.58 -29.71
C HIS A 369 -9.78 -14.44 -28.85
N HIS A 370 -9.46 -14.48 -27.56
CA HIS A 370 -9.70 -13.34 -26.66
C HIS A 370 -8.74 -12.19 -26.98
N PRO A 371 -9.23 -10.95 -27.02
CA PRO A 371 -8.34 -9.80 -27.18
C PRO A 371 -7.36 -9.73 -25.99
N PRO A 372 -6.12 -9.24 -26.20
CA PRO A 372 -5.11 -9.16 -25.14
C PRO A 372 -5.58 -8.47 -23.86
N SER A 373 -6.51 -7.52 -23.98
CA SER A 373 -7.10 -6.84 -22.83
C SER A 373 -7.90 -7.76 -21.92
N GLU A 374 -8.66 -8.71 -22.49
CA GLU A 374 -9.45 -9.68 -21.74
C GLU A 374 -8.56 -10.75 -21.10
N ALA A 375 -7.53 -11.22 -21.81
CA ALA A 375 -6.56 -12.15 -21.27
C ALA A 375 -5.79 -11.58 -20.09
N LEU A 376 -5.42 -10.28 -20.15
CA LEU A 376 -4.79 -9.56 -19.03
C LEU A 376 -5.76 -9.40 -17.85
N ASP A 377 -7.03 -9.05 -18.11
CA ASP A 377 -8.04 -8.92 -17.06
C ASP A 377 -8.34 -10.26 -16.38
N ALA A 378 -8.41 -11.35 -17.15
CA ALA A 378 -8.60 -12.69 -16.60
C ALA A 378 -7.46 -13.12 -15.66
N PHE A 379 -6.22 -12.73 -15.96
CA PHE A 379 -5.07 -12.99 -15.13
C PHE A 379 -5.02 -12.09 -13.88
N LEU A 380 -5.24 -10.78 -14.05
CA LEU A 380 -5.08 -9.80 -12.95
C LEU A 380 -6.25 -9.81 -11.95
N ARG A 381 -7.45 -10.23 -12.39
CA ARG A 381 -8.66 -10.21 -11.55
C ARG A 381 -8.54 -11.07 -10.29
N PRO A 382 -8.16 -12.37 -10.33
CA PRO A 382 -8.04 -13.19 -9.14
C PRO A 382 -6.97 -12.67 -8.18
N ILE A 383 -5.84 -12.16 -8.71
CA ILE A 383 -4.77 -11.53 -7.90
C ILE A 383 -5.31 -10.29 -7.19
N GLY A 384 -6.00 -9.42 -7.94
CA GLY A 384 -6.60 -8.20 -7.41
C GLY A 384 -7.65 -8.47 -6.33
N MET A 385 -8.47 -9.52 -6.50
CA MET A 385 -9.45 -9.94 -5.50
C MET A 385 -8.78 -10.51 -4.23
N ARG A 386 -7.79 -11.41 -4.41
CA ARG A 386 -7.05 -12.01 -3.29
C ARG A 386 -6.37 -10.96 -2.42
N PHE A 387 -5.70 -9.98 -3.00
CA PHE A 387 -4.98 -8.92 -2.28
C PHE A 387 -5.83 -7.67 -1.98
N ARG A 388 -7.12 -7.67 -2.31
CA ARG A 388 -8.01 -6.50 -2.18
C ARG A 388 -7.42 -5.23 -2.81
N MET A 389 -6.82 -5.38 -3.97
CA MET A 389 -6.16 -4.29 -4.69
C MET A 389 -7.18 -3.28 -5.22
N ALA A 390 -6.79 -2.00 -5.29
CA ALA A 390 -7.60 -1.00 -5.94
C ALA A 390 -7.76 -1.30 -7.45
N LYS A 391 -8.98 -1.23 -7.96
CA LYS A 391 -9.28 -1.46 -9.40
C LYS A 391 -8.43 -0.58 -10.34
N ARG A 392 -8.05 0.62 -9.87
CA ARG A 392 -7.16 1.53 -10.63
C ARG A 392 -5.78 0.94 -10.88
N ASP A 393 -5.24 0.14 -9.94
CA ASP A 393 -3.88 -0.43 -10.06
C ASP A 393 -3.85 -1.54 -11.12
N THR A 394 -4.82 -2.46 -11.11
CA THR A 394 -4.96 -3.49 -12.15
C THR A 394 -5.24 -2.89 -13.53
N ALA A 395 -6.09 -1.85 -13.60
CA ALA A 395 -6.35 -1.13 -14.85
C ALA A 395 -5.08 -0.42 -15.37
N ARG A 396 -4.25 0.14 -14.48
CA ARG A 396 -2.98 0.79 -14.84
C ARG A 396 -1.95 -0.23 -15.34
N VAL A 397 -1.83 -1.42 -14.70
CA VAL A 397 -1.00 -2.53 -15.21
C VAL A 397 -1.43 -2.91 -16.63
N ARG A 398 -2.72 -3.15 -16.85
CA ARG A 398 -3.26 -3.49 -18.16
C ARG A 398 -2.91 -2.42 -19.21
N ALA A 399 -3.18 -1.15 -18.89
CA ALA A 399 -2.93 -0.03 -19.81
C ALA A 399 -1.42 0.10 -20.15
N MET A 400 -0.54 -0.06 -19.16
CA MET A 400 0.91 -0.05 -19.30
C MET A 400 1.39 -1.18 -20.23
N VAL A 401 0.94 -2.41 -19.99
CA VAL A 401 1.36 -3.58 -20.76
C VAL A 401 0.82 -3.54 -22.21
N LEU A 402 -0.41 -3.06 -22.41
CA LEU A 402 -0.93 -2.83 -23.76
C LEU A 402 -0.18 -1.70 -24.49
N ALA A 403 0.30 -0.68 -23.77
CA ALA A 403 1.14 0.36 -24.37
C ALA A 403 2.52 -0.17 -24.77
N LEU A 404 3.09 -1.12 -24.01
CA LEU A 404 4.35 -1.80 -24.39
C LEU A 404 4.26 -2.45 -25.77
N ARG A 405 3.16 -3.13 -26.07
CA ARG A 405 2.96 -3.74 -27.40
C ARG A 405 3.07 -2.73 -28.56
N ARG A 406 2.86 -1.45 -28.27
CA ARG A 406 2.96 -0.37 -29.26
C ARG A 406 4.35 0.25 -29.34
N VAL A 407 5.11 0.26 -28.25
CA VAL A 407 6.40 0.92 -28.15
C VAL A 407 7.58 -0.04 -28.23
N ASP A 408 7.44 -1.27 -27.73
CA ASP A 408 8.50 -2.28 -27.72
C ASP A 408 8.51 -3.08 -29.05
N PRO A 409 9.59 -3.03 -29.85
CA PRO A 409 9.70 -3.77 -31.10
C PRO A 409 9.55 -5.28 -30.94
N GLU A 410 9.98 -5.85 -29.81
CA GLU A 410 9.88 -7.30 -29.55
C GLU A 410 8.46 -7.78 -29.22
N LEU A 411 7.61 -6.90 -28.72
CA LEU A 411 6.20 -7.18 -28.44
C LEU A 411 5.30 -6.76 -29.60
N ALA A 412 5.83 -6.10 -30.59
CA ALA A 412 5.11 -5.60 -31.76
C ALA A 412 4.71 -6.77 -32.66
N GLY A 413 3.48 -7.25 -32.52
CA GLY A 413 2.91 -8.25 -33.44
C GLY A 413 2.76 -7.71 -34.89
N PRO A 414 2.44 -8.57 -35.85
CA PRO A 414 2.31 -8.22 -37.27
C PRO A 414 1.34 -7.07 -37.55
N ASP A 415 0.39 -6.85 -36.66
CA ASP A 415 -0.58 -5.74 -36.75
C ASP A 415 -0.12 -4.41 -36.16
N ALA A 416 1.09 -4.34 -35.59
CA ALA A 416 1.58 -3.12 -34.94
C ALA A 416 1.68 -1.93 -35.92
N ARG A 417 1.91 -2.19 -37.22
CA ARG A 417 1.92 -1.16 -38.26
C ARG A 417 0.53 -0.55 -38.51
N ARG A 418 -0.55 -1.33 -38.37
CA ARG A 418 -1.94 -0.88 -38.55
C ARG A 418 -2.44 -0.03 -37.40
N HIS A 419 -1.94 -0.24 -36.18
CA HIS A 419 -2.36 0.49 -34.98
C HIS A 419 -1.67 1.84 -34.81
N ARG A 420 -0.60 2.11 -35.56
CA ARG A 420 0.09 3.44 -35.54
C ARG A 420 -0.78 4.59 -36.05
N HIS A 421 -1.85 4.31 -36.80
CA HIS A 421 -2.69 5.32 -37.44
C HIS A 421 -4.03 5.64 -36.73
N ARG A 422 -4.46 4.90 -35.72
CA ARG A 422 -5.81 5.02 -35.10
C ARG A 422 -5.95 5.93 -33.89
N GLY A 423 -4.98 6.71 -33.52
CA GLY A 423 -5.06 7.73 -32.48
C GLY A 423 -3.85 8.60 -32.57
N GLY A 424 -4.02 9.91 -32.48
CA GLY A 424 -2.91 10.84 -32.60
C GLY A 424 -1.75 10.45 -31.69
N LEU A 425 -0.57 10.31 -32.24
CA LEU A 425 0.65 9.97 -31.51
C LEU A 425 0.87 10.93 -30.34
N ALA A 426 0.54 12.22 -30.55
CA ALA A 426 0.63 13.25 -29.55
C ALA A 426 -0.32 13.02 -28.34
N GLU A 427 -1.50 12.43 -28.55
CA GLU A 427 -2.38 12.06 -27.46
C GLU A 427 -1.87 10.84 -26.69
N PHE A 428 -1.35 9.85 -27.39
CA PHE A 428 -0.79 8.63 -26.79
C PHE A 428 0.37 8.96 -25.84
N VAL A 429 1.32 9.80 -26.26
CA VAL A 429 2.48 10.16 -25.44
C VAL A 429 2.15 11.05 -24.23
N ARG A 430 0.97 11.69 -24.20
CA ARG A 430 0.51 12.50 -23.05
C ARG A 430 -0.11 11.68 -21.94
N ARG A 431 -0.43 10.42 -22.18
CA ARG A 431 -1.08 9.58 -21.19
C ARG A 431 -0.08 9.07 -20.17
N GLU A 432 -0.47 9.05 -18.89
CA GLU A 432 0.39 8.58 -17.80
C GLU A 432 0.94 7.17 -18.07
N PHE A 433 0.13 6.26 -18.57
CA PHE A 433 0.55 4.89 -18.84
C PHE A 433 1.61 4.76 -19.94
N PHE A 434 1.79 5.77 -20.80
CA PHE A 434 2.87 5.78 -21.77
C PHE A 434 4.23 5.91 -21.10
N HIS A 435 4.36 6.83 -20.14
CA HIS A 435 5.59 7.01 -19.37
C HIS A 435 5.90 5.79 -18.50
N ASP A 436 4.86 5.19 -17.91
CA ASP A 436 5.00 3.94 -17.17
C ASP A 436 5.47 2.79 -18.08
N ALA A 437 4.92 2.69 -19.30
CA ALA A 437 5.32 1.68 -20.28
C ALA A 437 6.78 1.85 -20.73
N LEU A 438 7.23 3.09 -20.96
CA LEU A 438 8.63 3.35 -21.28
C LEU A 438 9.57 3.01 -20.13
N LEU A 439 9.17 3.32 -18.90
CA LEU A 439 9.95 2.96 -17.73
C LEU A 439 10.04 1.44 -17.57
N LEU A 440 8.92 0.71 -17.74
CA LEU A 440 8.91 -0.74 -17.73
C LEU A 440 9.79 -1.32 -18.85
N MET A 441 9.69 -0.78 -20.07
CA MET A 441 10.54 -1.17 -21.21
C MET A 441 12.03 -0.97 -20.88
N ARG A 442 12.40 0.15 -20.26
CA ARG A 442 13.76 0.41 -19.81
C ARG A 442 14.23 -0.61 -18.78
N ILE A 443 13.41 -0.89 -17.76
CA ILE A 443 13.73 -1.89 -16.73
C ILE A 443 13.99 -3.25 -17.36
N VAL A 444 13.12 -3.68 -18.25
CA VAL A 444 13.25 -4.97 -18.95
C VAL A 444 14.48 -4.98 -19.85
N ALA A 445 14.72 -3.93 -20.63
CA ALA A 445 15.88 -3.84 -21.51
C ALA A 445 17.21 -3.87 -20.73
N VAL A 446 17.28 -3.20 -19.57
CA VAL A 446 18.45 -3.27 -18.67
C VAL A 446 18.64 -4.68 -18.13
N ALA A 447 17.56 -5.32 -17.61
CA ALA A 447 17.60 -6.67 -17.07
C ALA A 447 18.04 -7.72 -18.11
N GLU A 448 17.53 -7.62 -19.33
CA GLU A 448 17.80 -8.56 -20.42
C GLU A 448 19.01 -8.14 -21.27
N ARG A 449 19.73 -7.08 -20.87
CA ARG A 449 20.92 -6.52 -21.57
C ARG A 449 20.64 -6.19 -23.04
N ARG A 450 19.40 -5.71 -23.32
CA ARG A 450 18.97 -5.31 -24.66
C ARG A 450 19.44 -3.87 -24.98
N ASP A 451 19.43 -3.55 -26.28
CA ASP A 451 19.67 -2.19 -26.74
C ASP A 451 18.63 -1.20 -26.18
N LEU A 452 19.08 -0.09 -25.62
CA LEU A 452 18.25 1.00 -25.13
C LEU A 452 17.85 2.01 -26.22
N GLY A 453 18.35 1.89 -27.44
CA GLY A 453 18.02 2.76 -28.57
C GLY A 453 16.51 2.97 -28.74
N PRO A 454 15.68 1.91 -28.78
CA PRO A 454 14.23 2.06 -28.89
C PRO A 454 13.57 2.86 -27.75
N VAL A 455 14.11 2.77 -26.52
CA VAL A 455 13.61 3.57 -25.37
C VAL A 455 13.95 5.03 -25.58
N LEU A 456 15.20 5.33 -25.92
CA LEU A 456 15.69 6.68 -26.15
C LEU A 456 14.97 7.37 -27.32
N ASP A 457 14.70 6.63 -28.40
CA ASP A 457 13.93 7.11 -29.55
C ASP A 457 12.53 7.57 -29.14
N TRP A 458 11.86 6.80 -28.29
CA TRP A 458 10.54 7.16 -27.80
C TRP A 458 10.55 8.34 -26.83
N GLU A 459 11.57 8.43 -25.97
CA GLU A 459 11.76 9.59 -25.09
C GLU A 459 11.98 10.87 -25.90
N GLN A 460 12.83 10.82 -26.93
CA GLN A 460 13.06 11.94 -27.82
C GLN A 460 11.77 12.36 -28.55
N ARG A 461 11.04 11.42 -29.14
CA ARG A 461 9.74 11.67 -29.80
C ARG A 461 8.73 12.30 -28.87
N ALA A 462 8.66 11.83 -27.61
CA ALA A 462 7.75 12.40 -26.62
C ALA A 462 8.10 13.86 -26.30
N LEU A 463 9.38 14.18 -26.21
CA LEU A 463 9.86 15.55 -26.01
C LEU A 463 9.53 16.47 -27.20
N GLU A 464 9.71 15.99 -28.42
CA GLU A 464 9.40 16.73 -29.66
C GLU A 464 7.90 17.04 -29.72
N LEU A 465 7.03 16.04 -29.56
CA LEU A 465 5.59 16.20 -29.55
C LEU A 465 5.08 17.08 -28.39
N GLY A 466 5.77 17.05 -27.26
CA GLY A 466 5.49 17.94 -26.12
C GLY A 466 5.86 19.40 -26.42
N ARG A 467 6.92 19.66 -27.21
CA ARG A 467 7.32 21.00 -27.67
C ARG A 467 6.35 21.55 -28.72
N GLU A 468 6.01 20.74 -29.73
CA GLU A 468 5.04 21.11 -30.76
C GLU A 468 3.68 21.50 -30.17
N ALA A 469 3.24 20.82 -29.11
CA ALA A 469 1.99 21.12 -28.43
C ALA A 469 2.01 22.44 -27.64
N ARG A 470 3.20 22.87 -27.18
CA ARG A 470 3.38 24.16 -26.48
C ARG A 470 3.55 25.34 -27.46
N HIS A 471 4.07 25.06 -28.64
CA HIS A 471 4.26 26.03 -29.72
C HIS A 471 3.66 25.46 -31.00
N PRO A 472 2.31 25.49 -31.17
CA PRO A 472 1.72 25.13 -32.44
C PRO A 472 2.29 26.08 -33.48
N ALA A 473 3.15 25.55 -34.38
CA ALA A 473 3.65 26.31 -35.51
C ALA A 473 2.45 26.93 -36.22
N ALA A 474 2.48 28.26 -36.43
CA ALA A 474 1.48 28.96 -37.20
C ALA A 474 1.30 28.18 -38.51
N ARG A 475 0.12 27.65 -38.77
CA ARG A 475 -0.18 26.99 -40.03
C ARG A 475 0.22 28.00 -41.12
N PRO A 476 1.06 27.63 -42.12
CA PRO A 476 1.32 28.51 -43.23
C PRO A 476 -0.04 28.89 -43.83
N HIS A 477 -0.36 30.18 -43.83
CA HIS A 477 -1.51 30.69 -44.53
C HIS A 477 -1.47 30.14 -45.95
N ALA A 478 -2.48 29.33 -46.28
CA ALA A 478 -2.73 29.05 -47.69
C ALA A 478 -2.82 30.38 -48.45
N PRO A 479 -2.11 30.53 -49.55
CA PRO A 479 -2.18 31.77 -50.32
C PRO A 479 -3.63 32.02 -50.69
N ALA A 480 -4.11 33.24 -50.41
CA ALA A 480 -5.45 33.70 -50.74
C ALA A 480 -5.71 33.41 -52.21
N ALA A 481 -6.71 32.58 -52.50
CA ALA A 481 -7.16 32.37 -53.86
C ALA A 481 -7.60 33.74 -54.44
N GLU A 482 -6.87 34.16 -55.50
CA GLU A 482 -7.19 35.34 -56.27
C GLU A 482 -8.64 35.30 -56.69
N SER A 483 -9.35 36.35 -56.32
CA SER A 483 -10.73 36.61 -56.70
C SER A 483 -10.82 36.80 -58.22
N ARG A 484 -11.43 35.87 -58.93
CA ARG A 484 -11.84 36.05 -60.34
C ARG A 484 -12.97 37.06 -60.43
N PRO A 485 -12.94 37.97 -61.46
CA PRO A 485 -13.96 39.03 -61.60
C PRO A 485 -15.33 38.49 -61.98
N HIS A 486 -16.34 39.02 -61.32
CA HIS A 486 -17.77 38.80 -61.63
C HIS A 486 -18.09 39.32 -63.02
N HIS A 487 -18.53 38.47 -63.93
CA HIS A 487 -19.31 38.84 -65.12
C HIS A 487 -20.78 39.02 -64.72
N GLU A 488 -21.22 40.24 -64.87
CA GLU A 488 -22.67 40.61 -64.91
C GLU A 488 -23.36 39.85 -66.02
N ARG A 489 -24.47 39.16 -65.70
CA ARG A 489 -25.55 38.84 -66.64
C ARG A 489 -26.84 39.31 -66.02
N GLN A 490 -27.32 40.39 -66.65
CA GLN A 490 -28.75 40.86 -66.61
C GLN A 490 -29.61 39.83 -67.28
N GLN A 491 -30.74 39.48 -66.67
CA GLN A 491 -31.98 39.10 -67.35
C GLN A 491 -33.17 39.19 -66.38
N GLU A 492 -33.97 40.17 -66.60
CA GLU A 492 -35.41 40.31 -66.77
C GLU A 492 -36.36 39.53 -65.90
N ARG A 493 -37.21 40.31 -65.23
CA ARG A 493 -38.49 39.94 -64.57
C ARG A 493 -39.57 39.60 -65.57
N PRO A 494 -40.64 38.90 -65.16
CA PRO A 494 -41.95 39.60 -65.14
C PRO A 494 -42.79 39.38 -63.86
N HIS A 495 -43.70 40.30 -63.73
CA HIS A 495 -44.69 40.59 -62.71
C HIS A 495 -45.76 39.52 -62.49
N ALA A 496 -46.33 39.46 -61.27
CA ALA A 496 -47.78 39.40 -60.92
C ALA A 496 -47.86 39.52 -59.38
N VAL A 497 -48.39 40.57 -58.86
CA VAL A 497 -49.72 41.04 -58.42
C VAL A 497 -50.35 40.11 -57.35
N GLY A 498 -50.62 40.70 -56.17
CA GLY A 498 -51.71 40.29 -55.30
C GLY A 498 -51.47 40.43 -53.80
N ASP A 499 -51.80 41.57 -53.30
CA ASP A 499 -52.54 41.97 -52.10
C ASP A 499 -52.33 41.29 -50.74
N GLY A 500 -52.07 42.13 -49.74
CA GLY A 500 -52.97 42.25 -48.62
C GLY A 500 -52.34 42.31 -47.23
N ARG A 501 -52.07 43.56 -46.79
CA ARG A 501 -52.17 44.01 -45.37
C ARG A 501 -51.18 43.55 -44.29
N SER A 502 -50.34 44.48 -43.96
CA SER A 502 -49.79 44.77 -42.59
C SER A 502 -50.93 45.16 -41.61
N PRO A 503 -50.72 45.43 -40.30
CA PRO A 503 -49.45 45.67 -39.56
C PRO A 503 -49.48 45.13 -38.10
N ASN A 504 -48.38 45.00 -37.43
CA ASN A 504 -48.01 45.72 -36.20
C ASN A 504 -46.89 45.03 -35.45
N ALA A 505 -45.83 45.75 -35.28
CA ALA A 505 -44.82 45.54 -34.21
C ALA A 505 -45.46 46.05 -32.88
N PRO A 506 -44.85 45.92 -31.67
CA PRO A 506 -43.43 46.04 -31.42
C PRO A 506 -42.85 45.23 -30.21
N THR A 507 -41.52 45.22 -30.10
CA THR A 507 -40.65 45.39 -28.91
C THR A 507 -40.68 44.39 -27.80
N GLY A 508 -39.47 43.98 -27.43
CA GLY A 508 -39.11 43.95 -26.01
C GLY A 508 -38.48 42.70 -25.44
N THR A 509 -37.17 42.71 -25.36
CA THR A 509 -36.33 42.46 -24.16
C THR A 509 -36.25 41.10 -23.48
N VAL A 510 -34.98 40.66 -23.35
CA VAL A 510 -34.29 40.19 -22.13
C VAL A 510 -34.48 38.73 -21.66
N HIS A 511 -33.32 38.04 -21.55
CA HIS A 511 -33.04 36.82 -20.77
C HIS A 511 -33.61 36.84 -19.34
N PRO A 512 -33.86 35.69 -18.67
CA PRO A 512 -32.75 34.98 -18.01
C PRO A 512 -32.89 33.45 -17.82
N ARG A 513 -31.75 32.87 -17.40
CA ARG A 513 -31.49 31.54 -16.88
C ARG A 513 -32.56 30.96 -15.95
N ARG A 514 -32.89 29.67 -16.07
CA ARG A 514 -33.60 28.91 -15.02
C ARG A 514 -32.91 27.58 -14.68
N ARG A 515 -32.49 27.53 -13.40
CA ARG A 515 -32.17 26.36 -12.56
C ARG A 515 -33.39 25.43 -12.50
N ARG A 516 -33.20 24.10 -12.58
CA ARG A 516 -34.23 23.12 -12.21
C ARG A 516 -33.92 22.53 -10.81
N ARG A 517 -34.83 22.85 -9.89
CA ARG A 517 -34.96 22.27 -8.55
C ARG A 517 -35.71 20.94 -8.63
N ARG A 518 -35.29 20.02 -7.72
CA ARG A 518 -35.97 18.78 -7.33
C ARG A 518 -37.35 19.05 -6.73
N ARG A 519 -38.30 18.14 -6.96
CA ARG A 519 -39.50 17.97 -6.11
C ARG A 519 -39.67 16.49 -5.72
N ARG A 520 -39.79 16.28 -4.42
CA ARG A 520 -40.32 15.10 -3.71
C ARG A 520 -41.83 15.01 -3.95
N GLY A 521 -42.38 13.77 -3.95
CA GLY A 521 -43.80 13.48 -3.77
C GLY A 521 -43.95 12.14 -3.07
N GLN A 522 -44.63 12.21 -1.93
CA GLN A 522 -45.05 11.13 -1.02
C GLN A 522 -46.40 10.53 -1.41
N GLY A 523 -46.64 9.28 -0.89
CA GLY A 523 -47.98 8.75 -0.52
C GLY A 523 -48.55 7.74 -1.50
N GLY A 524 -48.92 6.54 -1.10
CA GLY A 524 -49.89 6.05 -0.24
C GLY A 524 -50.22 4.57 -0.49
N ALA A 525 -50.37 3.85 0.54
CA ALA A 525 -51.11 2.67 1.00
C ALA A 525 -51.84 1.70 0.03
N GLY A 526 -51.56 0.43 0.16
CA GLY A 526 -52.14 -0.89 0.21
C GLY A 526 -53.66 -1.14 -0.18
N PRO A 527 -54.22 -2.37 0.00
CA PRO A 527 -53.73 -3.73 0.22
C PRO A 527 -54.44 -4.80 -0.66
N GLY A 528 -54.05 -6.08 -0.61
CA GLY A 528 -54.91 -7.21 -1.05
C GLY A 528 -54.19 -8.51 -1.43
N HIS A 529 -54.28 -9.47 -0.55
CA HIS A 529 -54.05 -10.93 -0.75
C HIS A 529 -55.25 -11.59 -1.49
N PRO A 530 -55.31 -12.94 -1.79
CA PRO A 530 -54.39 -14.06 -1.60
C PRO A 530 -54.47 -15.19 -2.70
N HIS A 531 -53.84 -16.36 -2.41
CA HIS A 531 -54.00 -17.74 -2.96
C HIS A 531 -53.22 -18.05 -4.25
N ASP A 532 -52.46 -19.11 -4.40
CA ASP A 532 -52.59 -20.55 -4.08
C ASP A 532 -51.22 -21.26 -4.26
N ALA A 533 -50.98 -22.28 -3.44
CA ALA A 533 -49.97 -23.34 -3.61
C ALA A 533 -50.70 -24.65 -3.99
N PRO A 534 -50.05 -25.85 -4.09
CA PRO A 534 -48.99 -26.36 -4.94
C PRO A 534 -49.50 -27.51 -5.84
N PRO A 535 -48.74 -28.41 -6.48
CA PRO A 535 -48.39 -29.70 -5.88
C PRO A 535 -46.98 -30.26 -6.14
N GLN A 536 -46.65 -31.22 -5.26
CA GLN A 536 -45.58 -32.19 -5.27
C GLN A 536 -45.73 -33.21 -6.39
N ASP A 537 -44.62 -33.89 -6.70
CA ASP A 537 -44.39 -35.33 -6.89
C ASP A 537 -42.95 -35.56 -7.35
N ASP A 538 -42.16 -36.24 -6.55
CA ASP A 538 -41.78 -37.67 -6.49
C ASP A 538 -41.12 -38.20 -7.79
N ASP A 539 -39.93 -38.68 -7.69
CA ASP A 539 -39.40 -40.05 -7.78
C ASP A 539 -37.88 -40.12 -8.06
N ARG A 540 -37.13 -40.68 -7.11
CA ARG A 540 -36.24 -41.84 -7.13
C ARG A 540 -35.57 -42.25 -8.44
N TYR A 541 -34.25 -42.47 -8.37
CA TYR A 541 -33.49 -43.74 -8.47
C TYR A 541 -31.98 -43.43 -8.52
N GLU A 542 -31.23 -43.92 -7.54
CA GLU A 542 -30.16 -44.93 -7.51
C GLU A 542 -29.28 -45.07 -8.76
N GLN A 543 -28.03 -44.80 -8.68
CA GLN A 543 -26.86 -45.66 -8.48
C GLN A 543 -25.61 -44.84 -8.21
#